data_087a6fb10331d7cf0801f6422bc6d2e8
#
_entry.id   087a6fb10331d7cf0801f6422bc6d2e8
#
_cell.length_a   1.000
_cell.length_b   1.000
_cell.length_c   1.000
_cell.angle_alpha   90.00
_cell.angle_beta   90.00
_cell.angle_gamma   90.00
#
_symmetry.space_group_name_H-M   'P 1'
#
loop_
_entity.id
_entity.type
_entity.pdbx_description
1 polymer ?
#
loop_
_entity_poly.entity_id
_entity_poly.type
_entity_poly.pdbx_seq_one_letter_code
_entity_poly.pdbx_strand_id
1 'polypeptide(L)'
;MKITVFVKNYARVGYAKDDIQEIDYKEAEVIYNDNKDVLEETHFSPENQCLSRLVNEYDEKNKLVNSLLYDEEGELSKKTICQYDSEGDLCERSDFYGEEGMAYTSRFVYENHLPIRQDAYDDDEFSYTEKEMEYQDGLLVKQVDYDDFGEKQYIHQYTYNENREITSYVRDEVKEKDRRTFLYTYEDGKKVKELIYNYSDTLIAAKYFVYDEKGRLIEAEEEDLDSYQKMVYQYEENHLASVTQYNKEEKIVARTDFFVYEQGRDSKMMNYALDEVDPENLRLISEISYEREA
;
A
#
# COMPACT_ATOMS: atom_id res chain seq x y z
N MET A 1 -14.43 -18.00 0.84
CA MET A 1 -15.07 -16.83 1.50
C MET A 1 -15.23 -15.71 0.49
N LYS A 2 -16.40 -15.08 0.43
CA LYS A 2 -16.65 -13.91 -0.43
C LYS A 2 -16.87 -12.67 0.45
N ILE A 3 -16.30 -11.54 0.05
CA ILE A 3 -16.55 -10.23 0.65
C ILE A 3 -17.11 -9.32 -0.43
N THR A 4 -18.24 -8.67 -0.16
CA THR A 4 -18.80 -7.62 -1.02
C THR A 4 -18.66 -6.29 -0.30
N VAL A 5 -18.13 -5.29 -1.01
CA VAL A 5 -17.92 -3.93 -0.52
C VAL A 5 -18.96 -3.02 -1.14
N PHE A 6 -19.70 -2.31 -0.30
CA PHE A 6 -20.65 -1.28 -0.70
C PHE A 6 -20.15 0.08 -0.25
N VAL A 7 -20.29 1.07 -1.14
CA VAL A 7 -19.93 2.47 -0.87
C VAL A 7 -21.15 3.34 -1.05
N LYS A 8 -21.39 4.21 -0.07
CA LYS A 8 -22.37 5.27 -0.15
C LYS A 8 -21.67 6.61 -0.01
N ASN A 9 -21.65 7.38 -1.07
CA ASN A 9 -21.05 8.71 -1.13
C ASN A 9 -22.12 9.81 -0.94
N TYR A 10 -21.74 10.88 -0.26
CA TYR A 10 -22.55 12.04 0.02
C TYR A 10 -21.93 13.27 -0.63
N ALA A 11 -22.16 13.44 -1.94
CA ALA A 11 -21.60 14.54 -2.72
C ALA A 11 -22.45 15.81 -2.56
N ARG A 12 -21.78 16.96 -2.32
CA ARG A 12 -22.46 18.25 -2.35
C ARG A 12 -22.68 18.69 -3.81
N VAL A 13 -23.93 19.00 -4.18
CA VAL A 13 -24.30 19.39 -5.54
C VAL A 13 -24.74 20.86 -5.64
N GLY A 14 -24.81 21.59 -4.52
CA GLY A 14 -25.23 22.99 -4.45
C GLY A 14 -24.58 23.77 -3.30
N TYR A 15 -25.07 24.97 -3.04
CA TYR A 15 -24.53 25.88 -2.02
C TYR A 15 -25.24 25.80 -0.66
N ALA A 16 -26.40 25.16 -0.58
CA ALA A 16 -27.11 24.97 0.69
C ALA A 16 -26.56 23.75 1.43
N LYS A 17 -26.67 23.74 2.78
CA LYS A 17 -26.21 22.62 3.62
C LYS A 17 -26.89 21.29 3.24
N ASP A 18 -28.13 21.33 2.78
CA ASP A 18 -28.95 20.17 2.45
C ASP A 18 -28.86 19.76 0.97
N ASP A 19 -28.05 20.47 0.15
CA ASP A 19 -27.83 20.14 -1.25
C ASP A 19 -26.84 18.97 -1.37
N ILE A 20 -27.22 17.80 -0.86
CA ILE A 20 -26.40 16.59 -0.87
C ILE A 20 -27.06 15.54 -1.76
N GLN A 21 -26.29 15.02 -2.72
CA GLN A 21 -26.65 13.85 -3.52
C GLN A 21 -26.02 12.60 -2.89
N GLU A 22 -26.85 11.60 -2.66
CA GLU A 22 -26.40 10.27 -2.25
C GLU A 22 -26.17 9.38 -3.48
N ILE A 23 -25.02 8.71 -3.53
CA ILE A 23 -24.70 7.71 -4.55
C ILE A 23 -24.32 6.44 -3.79
N ASP A 24 -25.15 5.41 -3.93
CA ASP A 24 -24.99 4.12 -3.25
C ASP A 24 -24.78 3.03 -4.31
N TYR A 25 -23.68 2.29 -4.21
CA TYR A 25 -23.32 1.25 -5.18
C TYR A 25 -22.44 0.17 -4.58
N LYS A 26 -22.42 -0.99 -5.23
CA LYS A 26 -21.45 -2.04 -4.96
C LYS A 26 -20.13 -1.65 -5.61
N GLU A 27 -19.05 -1.46 -4.80
CA GLU A 27 -17.74 -1.06 -5.27
C GLU A 27 -16.90 -2.27 -5.70
N ALA A 28 -16.93 -3.34 -4.91
CA ALA A 28 -16.11 -4.50 -5.19
C ALA A 28 -16.73 -5.82 -4.68
N GLU A 29 -16.32 -6.90 -5.31
CA GLU A 29 -16.49 -8.28 -4.81
C GLU A 29 -15.13 -8.96 -4.79
N VAL A 30 -14.77 -9.60 -3.67
CA VAL A 30 -13.51 -10.32 -3.51
C VAL A 30 -13.79 -11.74 -3.03
N ILE A 31 -13.28 -12.72 -3.77
CA ILE A 31 -13.39 -14.15 -3.46
C ILE A 31 -12.03 -14.66 -3.01
N TYR A 32 -12.01 -15.33 -1.87
CA TYR A 32 -10.80 -15.89 -1.26
C TYR A 32 -10.83 -17.41 -1.26
N ASN A 33 -9.63 -18.01 -1.37
CA ASN A 33 -9.44 -19.43 -1.07
C ASN A 33 -9.45 -19.70 0.45
N ASP A 34 -9.24 -20.96 0.86
CA ASP A 34 -9.20 -21.36 2.28
C ASP A 34 -7.97 -20.77 3.01
N ASN A 35 -6.89 -20.45 2.29
CA ASN A 35 -5.69 -19.83 2.84
C ASN A 35 -5.80 -18.30 2.94
N LYS A 36 -6.93 -17.72 2.53
CA LYS A 36 -7.23 -16.27 2.48
C LYS A 36 -6.48 -15.51 1.37
N ASP A 37 -6.01 -16.20 0.32
CA ASP A 37 -5.50 -15.55 -0.87
C ASP A 37 -6.65 -15.20 -1.81
N VAL A 38 -6.52 -14.09 -2.53
CA VAL A 38 -7.53 -13.61 -3.47
C VAL A 38 -7.56 -14.51 -4.70
N LEU A 39 -8.68 -15.19 -4.94
CA LEU A 39 -8.94 -15.94 -6.17
C LEU A 39 -9.50 -15.03 -7.27
N GLU A 40 -10.41 -14.15 -6.88
CA GLU A 40 -11.05 -13.22 -7.83
C GLU A 40 -11.36 -11.91 -7.11
N GLU A 41 -11.16 -10.80 -7.82
CA GLU A 41 -11.54 -9.47 -7.38
C GLU A 41 -12.18 -8.72 -8.54
N THR A 42 -13.39 -8.20 -8.34
CA THR A 42 -14.14 -7.46 -9.36
C THR A 42 -14.51 -6.09 -8.82
N HIS A 43 -14.22 -5.04 -9.57
CA HIS A 43 -14.59 -3.66 -9.27
C HIS A 43 -15.73 -3.18 -10.14
N PHE A 44 -16.59 -2.33 -9.59
CA PHE A 44 -17.79 -1.83 -10.25
C PHE A 44 -17.86 -0.30 -10.21
N SER A 45 -18.46 0.30 -11.24
CA SER A 45 -18.82 1.70 -11.26
C SER A 45 -20.10 1.98 -10.43
N PRO A 46 -20.43 3.26 -10.16
CA PRO A 46 -21.70 3.63 -9.56
C PRO A 46 -22.93 3.17 -10.34
N GLU A 47 -22.82 2.95 -11.65
CA GLU A 47 -23.86 2.41 -12.53
C GLU A 47 -23.91 0.87 -12.52
N ASN A 48 -23.13 0.23 -11.63
CA ASN A 48 -22.97 -1.21 -11.49
C ASN A 48 -22.42 -1.90 -12.74
N GLN A 49 -21.58 -1.20 -13.51
CA GLN A 49 -20.82 -1.77 -14.61
C GLN A 49 -19.50 -2.31 -14.08
N CYS A 50 -19.03 -3.44 -14.61
CA CYS A 50 -17.71 -3.96 -14.28
C CYS A 50 -16.64 -3.02 -14.84
N LEU A 51 -15.73 -2.56 -13.99
CA LEU A 51 -14.58 -1.73 -14.37
C LEU A 51 -13.33 -2.56 -14.60
N SER A 52 -13.14 -3.59 -13.79
CA SER A 52 -12.03 -4.52 -13.91
C SER A 52 -12.33 -5.82 -13.18
N ARG A 53 -11.68 -6.90 -13.62
CA ARG A 53 -11.75 -8.20 -12.96
C ARG A 53 -10.38 -8.86 -12.94
N LEU A 54 -9.87 -9.15 -11.74
CA LEU A 54 -8.65 -9.90 -11.50
C LEU A 54 -9.00 -11.35 -11.18
N VAL A 55 -8.29 -12.31 -11.78
CA VAL A 55 -8.41 -13.75 -11.48
C VAL A 55 -7.03 -14.32 -11.23
N ASN A 56 -6.84 -14.95 -10.08
CA ASN A 56 -5.59 -15.55 -9.66
C ASN A 56 -5.70 -17.09 -9.58
N GLU A 57 -4.66 -17.77 -10.03
CA GLU A 57 -4.50 -19.21 -9.91
C GLU A 57 -3.26 -19.51 -9.07
N TYR A 58 -3.39 -20.50 -8.18
CA TYR A 58 -2.35 -20.93 -7.26
C TYR A 58 -2.03 -22.42 -7.49
N ASP A 59 -0.78 -22.79 -7.27
CA ASP A 59 -0.36 -24.19 -7.31
C ASP A 59 -0.78 -24.96 -6.03
N GLU A 60 -0.46 -26.26 -5.98
CA GLU A 60 -0.75 -27.10 -4.80
C GLU A 60 -0.03 -26.66 -3.52
N LYS A 61 1.05 -25.85 -3.63
CA LYS A 61 1.79 -25.24 -2.52
C LYS A 61 1.31 -23.83 -2.18
N ASN A 62 0.18 -23.41 -2.77
CA ASN A 62 -0.41 -22.09 -2.60
C ASN A 62 0.47 -20.94 -3.08
N LYS A 63 1.25 -21.15 -4.15
CA LYS A 63 2.02 -20.10 -4.80
C LYS A 63 1.27 -19.60 -6.03
N LEU A 64 1.23 -18.29 -6.23
CA LEU A 64 0.59 -17.67 -7.39
C LEU A 64 1.31 -18.10 -8.67
N VAL A 65 0.61 -18.77 -9.58
CA VAL A 65 1.17 -19.21 -10.87
C VAL A 65 0.66 -18.40 -12.05
N ASN A 66 -0.60 -17.93 -11.99
CA ASN A 66 -1.19 -17.05 -12.98
C ASN A 66 -2.00 -15.94 -12.32
N SER A 67 -1.97 -14.76 -12.92
CA SER A 67 -2.85 -13.64 -12.60
C SER A 67 -3.35 -13.02 -13.90
N LEU A 68 -4.67 -12.91 -14.07
CA LEU A 68 -5.34 -12.42 -15.26
C LEU A 68 -6.13 -11.17 -14.90
N LEU A 69 -5.85 -10.04 -15.53
CA LEU A 69 -6.59 -8.80 -15.37
C LEU A 69 -7.40 -8.52 -16.63
N TYR A 70 -8.69 -8.38 -16.46
CA TYR A 70 -9.64 -8.00 -17.50
C TYR A 70 -10.08 -6.55 -17.30
N ASP A 71 -10.33 -5.84 -18.39
CA ASP A 71 -10.85 -4.48 -18.41
C ASP A 71 -12.39 -4.41 -18.33
N GLU A 72 -12.95 -3.23 -18.57
CA GLU A 72 -14.39 -2.95 -18.52
C GLU A 72 -15.19 -3.63 -19.65
N GLU A 73 -14.56 -3.92 -20.78
CA GLU A 73 -15.13 -4.67 -21.90
C GLU A 73 -15.06 -6.20 -21.67
N GLY A 74 -14.35 -6.64 -20.64
CA GLY A 74 -14.09 -8.05 -20.34
C GLY A 74 -12.94 -8.63 -21.18
N GLU A 75 -12.14 -7.79 -21.80
CA GLU A 75 -10.97 -8.17 -22.57
C GLU A 75 -9.74 -8.32 -21.67
N LEU A 76 -8.85 -9.26 -22.00
CA LEU A 76 -7.64 -9.50 -21.22
C LEU A 76 -6.64 -8.34 -21.41
N SER A 77 -6.50 -7.48 -20.39
CA SER A 77 -5.58 -6.34 -20.43
C SER A 77 -4.17 -6.69 -19.98
N LYS A 78 -4.05 -7.65 -19.03
CA LYS A 78 -2.76 -8.12 -18.52
C LYS A 78 -2.83 -9.58 -18.08
N LYS A 79 -1.78 -10.35 -18.40
CA LYS A 79 -1.53 -11.69 -17.85
C LYS A 79 -0.16 -11.72 -17.19
N THR A 80 -0.08 -12.21 -15.96
CA THR A 80 1.18 -12.48 -15.26
C THR A 80 1.34 -13.98 -15.07
N ILE A 81 2.51 -14.52 -15.42
CA ILE A 81 2.90 -15.91 -15.16
C ILE A 81 4.08 -15.89 -14.21
N CYS A 82 4.01 -16.69 -13.13
CA CYS A 82 5.06 -16.88 -12.16
C CYS A 82 5.59 -18.32 -12.20
N GLN A 83 6.91 -18.48 -12.21
CA GLN A 83 7.57 -19.78 -12.14
C GLN A 83 8.49 -19.83 -10.92
N TYR A 84 8.54 -21.00 -10.29
CA TYR A 84 9.31 -21.21 -9.07
C TYR A 84 10.34 -22.32 -9.31
N ASP A 85 11.50 -22.20 -8.70
CA ASP A 85 12.52 -23.23 -8.73
C ASP A 85 12.18 -24.43 -7.83
N SER A 86 13.08 -25.41 -7.76
CA SER A 86 12.90 -26.62 -6.93
C SER A 86 12.88 -26.32 -5.43
N GLU A 87 13.50 -25.23 -5.00
CA GLU A 87 13.57 -24.78 -3.60
C GLU A 87 12.34 -23.95 -3.24
N GLY A 88 11.62 -23.48 -4.25
CA GLY A 88 10.39 -22.73 -4.14
C GLY A 88 10.57 -21.24 -4.20
N ASP A 89 11.72 -20.74 -4.62
CA ASP A 89 11.94 -19.32 -4.86
C ASP A 89 11.41 -18.93 -6.25
N LEU A 90 10.85 -17.71 -6.36
CA LEU A 90 10.33 -17.18 -7.62
C LEU A 90 11.49 -16.97 -8.60
N CYS A 91 11.67 -17.83 -9.60
CA CYS A 91 12.78 -17.72 -10.54
C CYS A 91 12.48 -16.90 -11.78
N GLU A 92 11.18 -16.84 -12.17
CA GLU A 92 10.76 -16.06 -13.34
C GLU A 92 9.36 -15.49 -13.15
N ARG A 93 9.15 -14.25 -13.60
CA ARG A 93 7.85 -13.59 -13.72
C ARG A 93 7.76 -12.95 -15.09
N SER A 94 6.73 -13.33 -15.87
CA SER A 94 6.44 -12.77 -17.18
C SER A 94 5.11 -12.03 -17.15
N ASP A 95 5.12 -10.76 -17.54
CA ASP A 95 3.95 -9.91 -17.70
C ASP A 95 3.67 -9.69 -19.19
N PHE A 96 2.47 -10.06 -19.64
CA PHE A 96 1.98 -9.92 -21.01
C PHE A 96 0.90 -8.84 -21.02
N TYR A 97 0.94 -7.93 -21.99
CA TYR A 97 0.00 -6.82 -22.12
C TYR A 97 -0.76 -6.88 -23.44
N GLY A 98 -2.08 -6.81 -23.37
CA GLY A 98 -2.97 -6.88 -24.54
C GLY A 98 -2.97 -8.25 -25.25
N GLU A 99 -3.73 -8.33 -26.34
CA GLU A 99 -3.89 -9.57 -27.12
C GLU A 99 -2.60 -9.97 -27.89
N GLU A 100 -1.79 -8.99 -28.30
CA GLU A 100 -0.56 -9.22 -29.08
C GLU A 100 0.64 -9.63 -28.23
N GLY A 101 0.48 -9.61 -26.90
CA GLY A 101 1.38 -10.27 -25.97
C GLY A 101 2.79 -9.72 -25.92
N MET A 102 2.97 -8.37 -25.86
CA MET A 102 4.28 -7.84 -25.46
C MET A 102 4.63 -8.39 -24.09
N ALA A 103 5.64 -9.26 -24.04
CA ALA A 103 6.09 -9.91 -22.83
C ALA A 103 7.24 -9.10 -22.19
N TYR A 104 7.09 -8.82 -20.92
CA TYR A 104 8.20 -8.32 -20.09
C TYR A 104 8.51 -9.39 -19.05
N THR A 105 9.71 -9.95 -19.09
CA THR A 105 10.10 -11.04 -18.20
C THR A 105 11.22 -10.61 -17.27
N SER A 106 11.01 -10.79 -15.96
CA SER A 106 12.02 -10.66 -14.93
C SER A 106 12.49 -12.04 -14.48
N ARG A 107 13.81 -12.27 -14.43
CA ARG A 107 14.44 -13.45 -13.84
C ARG A 107 15.21 -13.08 -12.59
N PHE A 108 15.07 -13.93 -11.57
CA PHE A 108 15.63 -13.68 -10.24
C PHE A 108 16.76 -14.67 -9.96
N VAL A 109 17.86 -14.16 -9.42
CA VAL A 109 19.00 -14.95 -8.97
C VAL A 109 19.07 -14.91 -7.46
N TYR A 110 19.20 -16.06 -6.83
CA TYR A 110 19.20 -16.22 -5.37
C TYR A 110 20.54 -16.73 -4.86
N GLU A 111 20.88 -16.33 -3.65
CA GLU A 111 21.92 -16.94 -2.82
C GLU A 111 21.34 -17.18 -1.42
N ASN A 112 21.29 -18.45 -0.97
CA ASN A 112 20.69 -18.85 0.31
C ASN A 112 19.25 -18.33 0.49
N HIS A 113 18.38 -18.48 -0.53
CA HIS A 113 17.00 -17.96 -0.57
C HIS A 113 16.86 -16.42 -0.50
N LEU A 114 17.95 -15.68 -0.62
CA LEU A 114 17.94 -14.22 -0.71
C LEU A 114 18.13 -13.80 -2.17
N PRO A 115 17.22 -12.98 -2.74
CA PRO A 115 17.38 -12.50 -4.10
C PRO A 115 18.56 -11.53 -4.17
N ILE A 116 19.59 -11.86 -4.96
CA ILE A 116 20.79 -11.02 -5.12
C ILE A 116 20.77 -10.21 -6.41
N ARG A 117 19.98 -10.64 -7.41
CA ARG A 117 19.84 -9.93 -8.68
C ARG A 117 18.50 -10.21 -9.34
N GLN A 118 17.97 -9.22 -10.04
CA GLN A 118 16.83 -9.29 -10.92
C GLN A 118 17.24 -8.76 -12.29
N ASP A 119 17.02 -9.57 -13.33
CA ASP A 119 17.36 -9.26 -14.71
C ASP A 119 16.09 -9.16 -15.56
N ALA A 120 16.02 -8.16 -16.45
CA ALA A 120 14.99 -8.00 -17.45
C ALA A 120 15.33 -8.76 -18.73
N TYR A 121 14.32 -9.36 -19.35
CA TYR A 121 14.39 -10.06 -20.61
C TYR A 121 13.27 -9.57 -21.54
N ASP A 122 13.59 -9.42 -22.81
CA ASP A 122 12.66 -9.14 -23.91
C ASP A 122 12.75 -10.31 -24.90
N ASP A 123 11.62 -10.95 -25.23
CA ASP A 123 11.55 -12.14 -26.08
C ASP A 123 12.63 -13.21 -25.75
N ASP A 124 12.81 -13.51 -24.44
CA ASP A 124 13.85 -14.44 -23.92
C ASP A 124 15.31 -13.99 -24.08
N GLU A 125 15.58 -12.84 -24.67
CA GLU A 125 16.91 -12.26 -24.74
C GLU A 125 17.17 -11.36 -23.52
N PHE A 126 18.36 -11.50 -22.89
CA PHE A 126 18.77 -10.62 -21.79
C PHE A 126 18.78 -9.16 -22.28
N SER A 127 18.07 -8.30 -21.58
CA SER A 127 18.00 -6.87 -21.87
C SER A 127 18.92 -6.07 -20.96
N TYR A 128 18.65 -6.08 -19.66
CA TYR A 128 19.49 -5.39 -18.66
C TYR A 128 19.26 -5.95 -17.26
N THR A 129 20.17 -5.64 -16.33
CA THR A 129 19.95 -5.91 -14.90
C THR A 129 19.07 -4.82 -14.33
N GLU A 130 17.94 -5.19 -13.72
CA GLU A 130 17.03 -4.24 -13.09
C GLU A 130 17.48 -3.87 -11.67
N LYS A 131 17.92 -4.88 -10.90
CA LYS A 131 18.31 -4.70 -9.50
C LYS A 131 19.48 -5.59 -9.11
N GLU A 132 20.33 -5.05 -8.27
CA GLU A 132 21.34 -5.80 -7.51
C GLU A 132 21.16 -5.56 -6.02
N MET A 133 21.27 -6.61 -5.21
CA MET A 133 21.06 -6.57 -3.77
C MET A 133 22.24 -7.18 -3.03
N GLU A 134 22.69 -6.49 -1.98
CA GLU A 134 23.78 -6.94 -1.09
C GLU A 134 23.22 -7.17 0.32
N TYR A 135 23.59 -8.30 0.92
CA TYR A 135 23.12 -8.68 2.26
C TYR A 135 24.30 -8.86 3.22
N GLN A 136 24.08 -8.51 4.47
CA GLN A 136 24.98 -8.81 5.58
C GLN A 136 24.16 -9.46 6.70
N ASP A 137 24.59 -10.65 7.16
CA ASP A 137 23.89 -11.43 8.19
C ASP A 137 22.38 -11.65 7.88
N GLY A 138 22.05 -11.83 6.59
CA GLY A 138 20.68 -12.00 6.10
C GLY A 138 19.82 -10.72 6.14
N LEU A 139 20.44 -9.55 6.28
CA LEU A 139 19.79 -8.24 6.18
C LEU A 139 20.23 -7.53 4.91
N LEU A 140 19.28 -6.95 4.18
CA LEU A 140 19.56 -6.13 2.98
C LEU A 140 20.28 -4.87 3.41
N VAL A 141 21.55 -4.70 3.02
CA VAL A 141 22.34 -3.50 3.37
C VAL A 141 22.44 -2.53 2.20
N LYS A 142 22.29 -3.03 0.97
CA LYS A 142 22.30 -2.18 -0.22
C LYS A 142 21.46 -2.78 -1.33
N GLN A 143 20.79 -1.92 -2.09
CA GLN A 143 20.15 -2.24 -3.37
C GLN A 143 20.52 -1.17 -4.38
N VAL A 144 20.75 -1.57 -5.60
CA VAL A 144 20.97 -0.69 -6.76
C VAL A 144 19.89 -1.00 -7.78
N ASP A 145 19.11 0.00 -8.17
CA ASP A 145 18.15 -0.09 -9.25
C ASP A 145 18.74 0.56 -10.51
N TYR A 146 18.57 -0.11 -11.64
CA TYR A 146 19.05 0.33 -12.94
C TYR A 146 17.85 0.69 -13.84
N ASP A 147 18.08 1.59 -14.79
CA ASP A 147 17.12 1.85 -15.86
C ASP A 147 17.32 0.87 -17.04
N ASP A 148 16.47 1.01 -18.07
CA ASP A 148 16.48 0.20 -19.29
C ASP A 148 17.73 0.37 -20.15
N PHE A 149 18.59 1.37 -19.86
CA PHE A 149 19.92 1.54 -20.48
C PHE A 149 21.06 0.91 -19.65
N GLY A 150 20.73 0.27 -18.50
CA GLY A 150 21.70 -0.30 -17.58
C GLY A 150 22.47 0.74 -16.76
N GLU A 151 21.95 1.99 -16.69
CA GLU A 151 22.54 3.03 -15.85
C GLU A 151 21.87 3.04 -14.47
N LYS A 152 22.67 3.31 -13.42
CA LYS A 152 22.14 3.38 -12.04
C LYS A 152 21.12 4.51 -11.92
N GLN A 153 19.91 4.15 -11.49
CA GLN A 153 18.82 5.09 -11.23
C GLN A 153 18.74 5.43 -9.76
N TYR A 154 18.66 4.40 -8.88
CA TYR A 154 18.60 4.56 -7.43
C TYR A 154 19.66 3.71 -6.73
N ILE A 155 20.20 4.24 -5.63
CA ILE A 155 21.01 3.47 -4.68
C ILE A 155 20.31 3.59 -3.31
N HIS A 156 19.98 2.44 -2.74
CA HIS A 156 19.37 2.30 -1.43
C HIS A 156 20.39 1.71 -0.47
N GLN A 157 20.56 2.31 0.72
CA GLN A 157 21.45 1.82 1.76
C GLN A 157 20.70 1.75 3.09
N TYR A 158 20.92 0.67 3.83
CA TYR A 158 20.22 0.39 5.08
C TYR A 158 21.22 0.14 6.19
N THR A 159 20.95 0.65 7.38
CA THR A 159 21.65 0.29 8.62
C THR A 159 20.67 -0.18 9.68
N TYR A 160 21.13 -1.06 10.54
CA TYR A 160 20.28 -1.75 11.51
C TYR A 160 20.90 -1.64 12.91
N ASN A 161 20.06 -1.73 13.93
CA ASN A 161 20.49 -1.92 15.30
C ASN A 161 20.65 -3.42 15.64
N GLU A 162 21.02 -3.71 16.88
CA GLU A 162 21.19 -5.09 17.37
C GLU A 162 19.89 -5.92 17.33
N ASN A 163 18.73 -5.26 17.37
CA ASN A 163 17.42 -5.91 17.26
C ASN A 163 16.99 -6.14 15.80
N ARG A 164 17.87 -5.87 14.82
CA ARG A 164 17.60 -5.98 13.36
C ARG A 164 16.55 -4.96 12.86
N GLU A 165 16.32 -3.86 13.58
CA GLU A 165 15.45 -2.77 13.17
C GLU A 165 16.25 -1.74 12.35
N ILE A 166 15.66 -1.23 11.25
CA ILE A 166 16.31 -0.23 10.39
C ILE A 166 16.47 1.08 11.17
N THR A 167 17.70 1.51 11.41
CA THR A 167 18.00 2.80 12.08
C THR A 167 18.27 3.93 11.09
N SER A 168 18.71 3.58 9.87
CA SER A 168 18.88 4.55 8.80
C SER A 168 18.55 3.89 7.45
N TYR A 169 17.90 4.66 6.59
CA TYR A 169 17.72 4.37 5.18
C TYR A 169 18.15 5.58 4.36
N VAL A 170 19.01 5.35 3.37
CA VAL A 170 19.43 6.38 2.42
C VAL A 170 18.95 5.98 1.03
N ARG A 171 18.25 6.90 0.36
CA ARG A 171 17.91 6.80 -1.06
C ARG A 171 18.66 7.87 -1.82
N ASP A 172 19.48 7.46 -2.76
CA ASP A 172 20.25 8.33 -3.66
C ASP A 172 19.69 8.17 -5.07
N GLU A 173 19.12 9.22 -5.62
CA GLU A 173 18.65 9.29 -7.01
C GLU A 173 19.79 9.83 -7.87
N VAL A 174 20.50 8.92 -8.53
CA VAL A 174 21.83 9.18 -9.11
C VAL A 174 21.79 10.26 -10.20
N LYS A 175 20.77 10.20 -11.09
CA LYS A 175 20.66 11.15 -12.23
C LYS A 175 20.26 12.55 -11.78
N GLU A 176 19.31 12.65 -10.86
CA GLU A 176 18.79 13.93 -10.34
C GLU A 176 19.70 14.52 -9.26
N LYS A 177 20.68 13.74 -8.78
CA LYS A 177 21.54 14.10 -7.64
C LYS A 177 20.73 14.50 -6.40
N ASP A 178 19.57 13.87 -6.24
CA ASP A 178 18.72 13.99 -5.05
C ASP A 178 19.00 12.84 -4.09
N ARG A 179 19.37 13.19 -2.88
CA ARG A 179 19.61 12.22 -1.80
C ARG A 179 18.70 12.52 -0.64
N ARG A 180 18.03 11.48 -0.14
CA ARG A 180 17.23 11.55 1.08
C ARG A 180 17.74 10.57 2.10
N THR A 181 17.87 11.05 3.34
CA THR A 181 18.27 10.22 4.48
C THR A 181 17.12 10.16 5.48
N PHE A 182 16.70 8.96 5.82
CA PHE A 182 15.66 8.67 6.79
C PHE A 182 16.34 8.10 8.04
N LEU A 183 16.08 8.70 9.21
CA LEU A 183 16.57 8.21 10.49
C LEU A 183 15.40 7.77 11.36
N TYR A 184 15.50 6.58 11.94
CA TYR A 184 14.45 5.98 12.74
C TYR A 184 14.92 5.81 14.18
N THR A 185 14.04 6.11 15.13
CA THR A 185 14.27 5.86 16.57
C THR A 185 13.20 4.90 17.07
N TYR A 186 13.63 3.93 17.88
CA TYR A 186 12.77 2.92 18.47
C TYR A 186 12.84 2.95 19.99
N GLU A 187 11.70 2.72 20.64
CA GLU A 187 11.58 2.48 22.07
C GLU A 187 10.73 1.20 22.27
N ASP A 188 11.25 0.25 23.03
CA ASP A 188 10.62 -1.06 23.28
C ASP A 188 10.17 -1.77 21.98
N GLY A 189 11.01 -1.73 20.92
CA GLY A 189 10.74 -2.36 19.62
C GLY A 189 9.68 -1.65 18.77
N LYS A 190 9.30 -0.41 19.14
CA LYS A 190 8.33 0.39 18.38
C LYS A 190 8.98 1.64 17.84
N LYS A 191 8.73 1.95 16.58
CA LYS A 191 9.21 3.18 15.97
C LYS A 191 8.49 4.38 16.58
N VAL A 192 9.23 5.23 17.31
CA VAL A 192 8.68 6.44 17.95
C VAL A 192 8.99 7.70 17.17
N LYS A 193 9.99 7.66 16.27
CA LYS A 193 10.40 8.84 15.51
C LYS A 193 10.98 8.46 14.16
N GLU A 194 10.69 9.30 13.15
CA GLU A 194 11.29 9.27 11.82
C GLU A 194 11.66 10.70 11.42
N LEU A 195 12.91 10.92 11.00
CA LEU A 195 13.40 12.19 10.51
C LEU A 195 13.86 12.03 9.07
N ILE A 196 13.49 12.98 8.21
CA ILE A 196 13.82 12.95 6.78
C ILE A 196 14.67 14.17 6.44
N TYR A 197 15.86 13.92 5.93
CA TYR A 197 16.81 14.94 5.50
C TYR A 197 16.98 14.91 3.98
N ASN A 198 17.18 16.07 3.38
CA ASN A 198 17.54 16.21 1.98
C ASN A 198 19.06 16.05 1.76
N TYR A 199 19.49 16.19 0.50
CA TYR A 199 20.92 16.08 0.10
C TYR A 199 21.85 17.09 0.78
N SER A 200 21.35 18.19 1.35
CA SER A 200 22.10 19.21 2.07
C SER A 200 22.10 18.99 3.59
N ASP A 201 21.70 17.80 4.04
CA ASP A 201 21.51 17.44 5.44
C ASP A 201 20.54 18.39 6.19
N THR A 202 19.60 18.99 5.46
CA THR A 202 18.52 19.81 6.04
C THR A 202 17.32 18.92 6.35
N LEU A 203 16.79 19.03 7.58
CA LEU A 203 15.55 18.35 7.98
C LEU A 203 14.40 18.92 7.16
N ILE A 204 13.70 18.05 6.42
CA ILE A 204 12.56 18.42 5.56
C ILE A 204 11.25 17.85 6.03
N ALA A 205 11.27 16.76 6.82
CA ALA A 205 10.08 16.24 7.48
C ALA A 205 10.43 15.48 8.76
N ALA A 206 9.48 15.45 9.69
CA ALA A 206 9.56 14.68 10.93
C ALA A 206 8.23 13.99 11.22
N LYS A 207 8.30 12.74 11.70
CA LYS A 207 7.13 11.98 12.16
C LYS A 207 7.37 11.48 13.57
N TYR A 208 6.33 11.55 14.40
CA TYR A 208 6.36 11.11 15.79
C TYR A 208 5.20 10.15 16.03
N PHE A 209 5.44 9.12 16.85
CA PHE A 209 4.45 8.08 17.12
C PHE A 209 4.37 7.84 18.63
N VAL A 210 3.16 7.81 19.18
CA VAL A 210 2.89 7.53 20.59
C VAL A 210 2.04 6.27 20.71
N TYR A 211 2.42 5.42 21.64
CA TYR A 211 1.74 4.14 21.88
C TYR A 211 1.20 4.07 23.31
N ASP A 212 0.10 3.35 23.50
CA ASP A 212 -0.45 3.06 24.81
C ASP A 212 0.32 1.90 25.50
N GLU A 213 -0.05 1.62 26.74
CA GLU A 213 0.54 0.54 27.56
C GLU A 213 0.34 -0.87 26.92
N LYS A 214 -0.66 -1.05 26.04
CA LYS A 214 -0.88 -2.28 25.28
C LYS A 214 -0.08 -2.34 23.98
N GLY A 215 0.65 -1.26 23.64
CA GLY A 215 1.45 -1.15 22.45
C GLY A 215 0.68 -0.77 21.19
N ARG A 216 -0.52 -0.25 21.32
CA ARG A 216 -1.32 0.24 20.19
C ARG A 216 -0.98 1.70 19.91
N LEU A 217 -0.89 2.08 18.64
CA LEU A 217 -0.65 3.47 18.22
C LEU A 217 -1.83 4.34 18.63
N ILE A 218 -1.62 5.35 19.45
CA ILE A 218 -2.67 6.29 19.90
C ILE A 218 -2.51 7.68 19.30
N GLU A 219 -1.32 8.03 18.81
CA GLU A 219 -1.08 9.32 18.16
C GLU A 219 0.02 9.16 17.11
N ALA A 220 -0.16 9.80 15.96
CA ALA A 220 0.87 10.00 14.95
C ALA A 220 0.85 11.46 14.51
N GLU A 221 2.02 12.09 14.51
CA GLU A 221 2.21 13.47 14.08
C GLU A 221 3.20 13.50 12.93
N GLU A 222 2.90 14.26 11.87
CA GLU A 222 3.77 14.48 10.73
C GLU A 222 3.83 15.97 10.42
N GLU A 223 5.05 16.49 10.33
CA GLU A 223 5.33 17.87 9.94
C GLU A 223 6.39 17.86 8.84
N ASP A 224 6.10 18.52 7.73
CA ASP A 224 7.05 18.82 6.67
C ASP A 224 7.14 20.33 6.43
N LEU A 225 7.80 20.76 5.33
CA LEU A 225 8.01 22.17 5.04
C LEU A 225 6.71 22.95 4.82
N ASP A 226 5.68 22.28 4.29
CA ASP A 226 4.46 22.90 3.79
C ASP A 226 3.20 22.39 4.50
N SER A 227 3.29 21.29 5.23
CA SER A 227 2.14 20.63 5.83
C SER A 227 2.38 20.19 7.27
N TYR A 228 1.29 20.08 8.01
CA TYR A 228 1.23 19.46 9.34
C TYR A 228 -0.05 18.66 9.46
N GLN A 229 0.07 17.46 9.99
CA GLN A 229 -1.09 16.66 10.38
C GLN A 229 -0.80 15.89 11.67
N LYS A 230 -1.83 15.76 12.47
CA LYS A 230 -1.84 14.94 13.67
C LYS A 230 -3.03 13.98 13.61
N MET A 231 -2.77 12.70 13.78
CA MET A 231 -3.77 11.64 13.81
C MET A 231 -3.90 11.11 15.22
N VAL A 232 -5.12 11.04 15.74
CA VAL A 232 -5.43 10.47 17.07
C VAL A 232 -6.31 9.24 16.87
N TYR A 233 -5.86 8.12 17.44
CA TYR A 233 -6.48 6.81 17.33
C TYR A 233 -7.18 6.46 18.64
N GLN A 234 -8.46 6.17 18.59
CA GLN A 234 -9.24 5.75 19.73
C GLN A 234 -9.65 4.29 19.60
N TYR A 235 -9.56 3.57 20.69
CA TYR A 235 -9.86 2.14 20.72
C TYR A 235 -10.99 1.86 21.72
N GLU A 236 -11.90 0.99 21.31
CA GLU A 236 -12.87 0.37 22.20
C GLU A 236 -12.48 -1.10 22.40
N GLU A 237 -12.28 -1.51 23.65
CA GLU A 237 -11.73 -2.83 23.99
C GLU A 237 -10.41 -3.13 23.24
N ASN A 238 -10.46 -3.92 22.14
CA ASN A 238 -9.30 -4.33 21.35
C ASN A 238 -9.38 -3.94 19.87
N HIS A 239 -10.40 -3.18 19.46
CA HIS A 239 -10.56 -2.73 18.08
C HIS A 239 -10.44 -1.21 17.98
N LEU A 240 -10.01 -0.74 16.82
CA LEU A 240 -9.96 0.68 16.48
C LEU A 240 -11.41 1.20 16.34
N ALA A 241 -11.76 2.20 17.13
CA ALA A 241 -13.11 2.79 17.12
C ALA A 241 -13.17 4.06 16.25
N SER A 242 -12.11 4.89 16.30
CA SER A 242 -12.03 6.06 15.43
C SER A 242 -10.60 6.51 15.19
N VAL A 243 -10.42 7.22 14.08
CA VAL A 243 -9.23 8.02 13.77
C VAL A 243 -9.66 9.44 13.50
N THR A 244 -9.08 10.40 14.21
CA THR A 244 -9.37 11.83 14.06
C THR A 244 -8.12 12.55 13.60
N GLN A 245 -8.24 13.34 12.54
CA GLN A 245 -7.15 14.16 12.01
C GLN A 245 -7.31 15.62 12.47
N TYR A 246 -6.21 16.20 12.90
CA TYR A 246 -6.10 17.59 13.33
C TYR A 246 -5.10 18.33 12.45
N ASN A 247 -5.34 19.64 12.27
CA ASN A 247 -4.36 20.56 11.70
C ASN A 247 -3.47 21.18 12.80
N LYS A 248 -2.57 22.10 12.42
CA LYS A 248 -1.60 22.76 13.32
C LYS A 248 -2.28 23.62 14.41
N GLU A 249 -3.49 24.10 14.20
CA GLU A 249 -4.28 24.85 15.18
C GLU A 249 -5.12 23.94 16.10
N GLU A 250 -4.86 22.63 16.11
CA GLU A 250 -5.61 21.61 16.85
C GLU A 250 -7.12 21.54 16.48
N LYS A 251 -7.47 21.98 15.29
CA LYS A 251 -8.83 21.83 14.76
C LYS A 251 -8.97 20.50 14.05
N ILE A 252 -10.11 19.85 14.26
CA ILE A 252 -10.45 18.61 13.56
C ILE A 252 -10.71 18.93 12.07
N VAL A 253 -10.01 18.23 11.17
CA VAL A 253 -10.16 18.39 9.72
C VAL A 253 -10.78 17.18 9.03
N ALA A 254 -10.63 16.00 9.64
CA ALA A 254 -11.26 14.75 9.19
C ALA A 254 -11.45 13.78 10.36
N ARG A 255 -12.37 12.83 10.18
CA ARG A 255 -12.58 11.73 11.12
C ARG A 255 -13.08 10.50 10.38
N THR A 256 -12.66 9.33 10.83
CA THR A 256 -13.22 8.03 10.42
C THR A 256 -13.67 7.27 11.66
N ASP A 257 -14.91 6.82 11.67
CA ASP A 257 -15.46 5.93 12.68
C ASP A 257 -15.55 4.51 12.14
N PHE A 258 -15.16 3.54 12.96
CA PHE A 258 -15.15 2.11 12.64
C PHE A 258 -16.18 1.40 13.49
N PHE A 259 -17.02 0.59 12.86
CA PHE A 259 -18.05 -0.20 13.52
C PHE A 259 -17.76 -1.68 13.35
N VAL A 260 -17.72 -2.40 14.47
CA VAL A 260 -17.48 -3.84 14.50
C VAL A 260 -18.79 -4.53 14.91
N TYR A 261 -19.35 -5.36 14.03
CA TYR A 261 -20.63 -6.02 14.33
C TYR A 261 -20.47 -7.43 14.87
N GLU A 262 -19.55 -8.23 14.35
CA GLU A 262 -19.34 -9.61 14.78
C GLU A 262 -17.86 -10.04 14.70
N GLN A 263 -17.42 -10.88 15.64
CA GLN A 263 -16.09 -11.52 15.68
C GLN A 263 -14.88 -10.54 15.61
N GLY A 264 -15.03 -9.29 16.05
CA GLY A 264 -13.94 -8.32 16.12
C GLY A 264 -13.40 -7.87 14.75
N ARG A 265 -14.24 -7.85 13.71
CA ARG A 265 -13.90 -7.33 12.38
C ARG A 265 -14.76 -6.15 12.01
N ASP A 266 -14.14 -5.14 11.45
CA ASP A 266 -14.84 -3.96 10.95
C ASP A 266 -15.84 -4.38 9.88
N SER A 267 -17.08 -3.91 10.02
CA SER A 267 -18.15 -4.18 9.07
C SER A 267 -18.70 -2.90 8.45
N LYS A 268 -18.35 -1.75 9.00
CA LYS A 268 -18.69 -0.43 8.47
C LYS A 268 -17.66 0.61 8.86
N MET A 269 -17.36 1.52 7.93
CA MET A 269 -16.61 2.75 8.20
C MET A 269 -17.46 3.96 7.79
N MET A 270 -17.36 5.05 8.55
CA MET A 270 -17.99 6.33 8.23
C MET A 270 -16.91 7.40 8.18
N ASN A 271 -16.75 8.05 7.03
CA ASN A 271 -15.75 9.08 6.81
C ASN A 271 -16.38 10.47 6.82
N TYR A 272 -15.74 11.37 7.54
CA TYR A 272 -16.14 12.75 7.71
C TYR A 272 -14.99 13.68 7.28
N ALA A 273 -15.33 14.80 6.64
CA ALA A 273 -14.40 15.87 6.33
C ALA A 273 -15.01 17.23 6.70
N LEU A 274 -14.20 18.30 6.71
CA LEU A 274 -14.69 19.65 6.91
C LEU A 274 -15.77 19.98 5.88
N ASP A 275 -16.86 20.58 6.35
CA ASP A 275 -17.91 21.05 5.46
C ASP A 275 -17.46 22.33 4.74
N GLU A 276 -17.52 22.35 3.43
CA GLU A 276 -17.11 23.48 2.60
C GLU A 276 -17.95 24.76 2.86
N VAL A 277 -19.20 24.57 3.33
CA VAL A 277 -20.14 25.67 3.64
C VAL A 277 -20.11 26.05 5.12
N ASP A 278 -19.71 25.12 5.99
CA ASP A 278 -19.61 25.32 7.43
C ASP A 278 -18.26 24.73 7.94
N PRO A 279 -17.13 25.45 7.71
CA PRO A 279 -15.80 24.92 8.00
C PRO A 279 -15.50 24.68 9.50
N GLU A 280 -16.43 24.98 10.39
CA GLU A 280 -16.32 24.66 11.82
C GLU A 280 -16.86 23.26 12.17
N ASN A 281 -17.55 22.62 11.22
CA ASN A 281 -18.18 21.31 11.41
C ASN A 281 -17.67 20.27 10.40
N LEU A 282 -17.66 19.02 10.85
CA LEU A 282 -17.43 17.87 9.96
C LEU A 282 -18.76 17.45 9.32
N ARG A 283 -18.67 17.08 8.05
CA ARG A 283 -19.77 16.50 7.27
C ARG A 283 -19.43 15.04 6.93
N LEU A 284 -20.42 14.14 7.02
CA LEU A 284 -20.29 12.79 6.47
C LEU A 284 -20.09 12.86 4.95
N ILE A 285 -19.02 12.24 4.45
CA ILE A 285 -18.67 12.22 3.03
C ILE A 285 -18.84 10.84 2.41
N SER A 286 -18.61 9.77 3.15
CA SER A 286 -18.87 8.41 2.68
C SER A 286 -19.10 7.42 3.81
N GLU A 287 -19.82 6.36 3.48
CA GLU A 287 -19.95 5.14 4.28
C GLU A 287 -19.45 3.97 3.44
N ILE A 288 -18.67 3.08 4.04
CA ILE A 288 -18.21 1.84 3.42
C ILE A 288 -18.66 0.70 4.29
N SER A 289 -19.37 -0.25 3.71
CA SER A 289 -19.85 -1.45 4.43
C SER A 289 -19.39 -2.73 3.76
N TYR A 290 -19.24 -3.78 4.56
CA TYR A 290 -18.70 -5.07 4.14
C TYR A 290 -19.70 -6.17 4.46
N GLU A 291 -20.14 -6.88 3.42
CA GLU A 291 -20.93 -8.11 3.56
C GLU A 291 -20.03 -9.32 3.33
N ARG A 292 -20.17 -10.35 4.16
CA ARG A 292 -19.37 -11.56 4.10
C ARG A 292 -20.24 -12.78 3.95
N GLU A 293 -19.94 -13.57 2.93
CA GLU A 293 -20.52 -14.89 2.73
C GLU A 293 -19.44 -15.96 3.04
N ALA A 294 -19.87 -16.99 3.79
CA ALA A 294 -18.98 -18.07 4.24
C ALA A 294 -18.48 -18.95 3.06
#